data_3af333f76e144c9797ba0dfa4bd0e5da
#
_entry.id   3af333f76e144c9797ba0dfa4bd0e5da
#
_cell.length_a   1.000
_cell.length_b   1.000
_cell.length_c   1.000
_cell.angle_alpha   90.00
_cell.angle_beta   90.00
_cell.angle_gamma   90.00
#
_symmetry.space_group_name_H-M   'P 1'
#
loop_
_entity.id
_entity.type
_entity.pdbx_description
1 polymer ?
#
loop_
_entity_poly.entity_id
_entity_poly.type
_entity_poly.pdbx_seq_one_letter_code
_entity_poly.pdbx_strand_id
1 'polypeptide(L)'
;MKTSIQIAALFAFGVGFTCSTQAQVCDPGTAPQNLAATYTTGVGVQLEWDVVPGSVGVQLRIDLPSGSVLNRRIVGFERDQFTVPDGLLSPGSYTVRVQAACSTVPPYSVTPISDPASFAKGTPGCPATVTDIDGNVYTTVSIGSQCWMQENLATETYNNGDPIPGNLDAATWTSTTSGAQAVHSGVAANKAIYGLLYNWYAVNDARGLCPTGWHVPTDGEWTTLTTGLGGTAIAGGSMKQTGTTSSGTGLWFAPNTGATNSSGFTGLPAGTRDFTGTSYSSLSLNCDWWTSTKIGGSSPYYRQVYYNNTTVGRFLLLETYGLSVRCLKD
;
A
#
# COMPACT_ATOMS: atom_id res chain seq x y z
N MET A 1 17.19 -6.54 6.90
CA MET A 1 16.92 -7.34 8.10
C MET A 1 15.80 -8.31 7.75
N LYS A 2 16.04 -9.60 7.87
CA LYS A 2 15.01 -10.63 7.63
C LYS A 2 14.07 -10.62 8.83
N THR A 3 12.86 -10.12 8.68
CA THR A 3 11.83 -10.20 9.71
C THR A 3 11.26 -11.62 9.69
N SER A 4 11.74 -12.46 10.57
CA SER A 4 11.16 -13.78 10.82
C SER A 4 9.86 -13.59 11.58
N ILE A 5 8.72 -13.84 10.93
CA ILE A 5 7.43 -13.91 11.59
C ILE A 5 7.43 -15.19 12.42
N GLN A 6 7.63 -15.07 13.73
CA GLN A 6 7.42 -16.18 14.67
C GLN A 6 5.93 -16.28 14.96
N ILE A 7 5.26 -17.27 14.37
CA ILE A 7 3.92 -17.66 14.77
C ILE A 7 4.06 -18.52 16.04
N ALA A 8 3.83 -17.90 17.19
CA ALA A 8 3.80 -18.63 18.47
C ALA A 8 2.62 -19.61 18.48
N ALA A 9 2.86 -20.81 19.00
CA ALA A 9 1.88 -21.85 19.13
C ALA A 9 0.79 -21.46 20.15
N LEU A 10 -0.48 -21.47 19.73
CA LEU A 10 -1.62 -21.52 20.66
C LEU A 10 -2.06 -22.97 20.82
N PHE A 11 -2.06 -23.43 22.07
CA PHE A 11 -2.48 -24.75 22.48
C PHE A 11 -3.96 -24.74 22.96
N ALA A 12 -4.64 -25.80 22.56
CA ALA A 12 -5.66 -26.57 23.25
C ALA A 12 -7.03 -25.93 23.54
N PHE A 13 -8.08 -26.54 22.95
CA PHE A 13 -9.23 -27.00 23.74
C PHE A 13 -9.70 -28.34 23.17
N GLY A 14 -9.81 -29.32 24.05
CA GLY A 14 -10.21 -30.68 23.73
C GLY A 14 -11.73 -30.84 23.68
N VAL A 15 -12.16 -31.60 22.66
CA VAL A 15 -13.49 -32.26 22.68
C VAL A 15 -13.20 -33.73 22.44
N GLY A 16 -13.57 -34.55 23.40
CA GLY A 16 -13.39 -36.00 23.34
C GLY A 16 -14.30 -36.62 22.29
N PHE A 17 -13.75 -37.41 21.40
CA PHE A 17 -14.46 -38.30 20.53
C PHE A 17 -14.09 -39.77 20.81
N THR A 18 -15.11 -40.64 20.90
CA THR A 18 -14.95 -42.09 21.08
C THR A 18 -14.35 -42.69 19.82
N CYS A 19 -13.24 -43.37 19.97
CA CYS A 19 -12.54 -44.10 18.91
C CYS A 19 -13.31 -45.35 18.51
N SER A 20 -13.77 -45.42 17.25
CA SER A 20 -14.22 -46.67 16.60
C SER A 20 -12.99 -47.34 15.97
N THR A 21 -12.75 -48.57 16.32
CA THR A 21 -11.56 -49.37 16.00
C THR A 21 -11.62 -49.96 14.58
N GLN A 22 -11.37 -49.20 13.57
CA GLN A 22 -10.71 -49.64 12.33
C GLN A 22 -9.78 -48.52 11.91
N ALA A 23 -8.45 -48.79 11.98
CA ALA A 23 -7.47 -47.85 11.48
C ALA A 23 -7.68 -47.73 9.97
N GLN A 24 -8.31 -46.63 9.55
CA GLN A 24 -8.47 -46.31 8.15
C GLN A 24 -7.10 -45.92 7.62
N VAL A 25 -6.64 -46.66 6.61
CA VAL A 25 -5.32 -46.40 6.00
C VAL A 25 -5.45 -45.14 5.14
N CYS A 26 -4.61 -44.13 5.42
CA CYS A 26 -4.55 -42.94 4.58
C CYS A 26 -4.17 -43.34 3.15
N ASP A 27 -4.99 -42.98 2.17
CA ASP A 27 -4.70 -43.19 0.76
C ASP A 27 -3.75 -42.07 0.26
N PRO A 28 -2.47 -42.38 0.01
CA PRO A 28 -1.52 -41.35 -0.45
C PRO A 28 -1.79 -40.90 -1.90
N GLY A 29 -2.73 -41.53 -2.61
CA GLY A 29 -3.11 -41.16 -3.97
C GLY A 29 -4.18 -40.09 -4.08
N THR A 30 -4.88 -39.79 -2.98
CA THR A 30 -6.03 -38.86 -2.97
C THR A 30 -5.68 -37.51 -2.37
N ALA A 31 -5.69 -36.44 -3.17
CA ALA A 31 -5.54 -35.07 -2.68
C ALA A 31 -6.77 -34.62 -1.89
N PRO A 32 -6.63 -33.75 -0.88
CA PRO A 32 -7.76 -33.05 -0.29
C PRO A 32 -8.54 -32.30 -1.37
N GLN A 33 -9.87 -32.46 -1.38
CA GLN A 33 -10.74 -31.84 -2.36
C GLN A 33 -11.47 -30.62 -1.74
N ASN A 34 -12.13 -29.84 -2.58
CA ASN A 34 -13.02 -28.75 -2.18
C ASN A 34 -12.36 -27.73 -1.24
N LEU A 35 -11.04 -27.45 -1.44
CA LEU A 35 -10.36 -26.41 -0.66
C LEU A 35 -11.01 -25.05 -0.93
N ALA A 36 -11.58 -24.48 0.11
CA ALA A 36 -12.12 -23.12 0.14
C ALA A 36 -11.32 -22.21 1.08
N ALA A 37 -11.22 -20.94 0.74
CA ALA A 37 -10.57 -19.93 1.56
C ALA A 37 -11.47 -18.71 1.68
N THR A 38 -11.98 -18.45 2.89
CA THR A 38 -12.87 -17.33 3.16
C THR A 38 -12.20 -16.36 4.13
N TYR A 39 -11.95 -15.12 3.67
CA TYR A 39 -11.40 -14.08 4.52
C TYR A 39 -12.52 -13.27 5.17
N THR A 40 -12.42 -13.07 6.50
CA THR A 40 -13.32 -12.22 7.28
C THR A 40 -12.48 -11.23 8.10
N THR A 41 -12.73 -9.93 7.91
CA THR A 41 -12.01 -8.85 8.62
C THR A 41 -12.16 -9.02 10.14
N GLY A 42 -11.05 -8.91 10.86
CA GLY A 42 -10.99 -9.07 12.31
C GLY A 42 -10.98 -10.52 12.80
N VAL A 43 -11.30 -11.50 11.95
CA VAL A 43 -11.25 -12.92 12.25
C VAL A 43 -10.02 -13.56 11.62
N GLY A 44 -9.81 -13.33 10.33
CA GLY A 44 -8.75 -13.90 9.53
C GLY A 44 -9.27 -14.71 8.35
N VAL A 45 -8.44 -15.62 7.80
CA VAL A 45 -8.86 -16.54 6.77
C VAL A 45 -9.22 -17.89 7.38
N GLN A 46 -10.41 -18.35 7.07
CA GLN A 46 -10.86 -19.71 7.34
C GLN A 46 -10.64 -20.56 6.08
N LEU A 47 -9.89 -21.63 6.23
CA LEU A 47 -9.61 -22.63 5.20
C LEU A 47 -10.42 -23.87 5.54
N GLU A 48 -11.13 -24.41 4.57
CA GLU A 48 -11.94 -25.63 4.69
C GLU A 48 -11.64 -26.55 3.51
N TRP A 49 -11.65 -27.86 3.74
CA TRP A 49 -11.42 -28.89 2.72
C TRP A 49 -12.01 -30.21 3.14
N ASP A 50 -12.18 -31.12 2.20
CA ASP A 50 -12.62 -32.48 2.51
C ASP A 50 -11.51 -33.25 3.24
N VAL A 51 -11.87 -33.90 4.34
CA VAL A 51 -10.95 -34.79 5.09
C VAL A 51 -10.49 -35.93 4.19
N VAL A 52 -9.19 -36.20 4.20
CA VAL A 52 -8.66 -37.46 3.65
C VAL A 52 -8.67 -38.49 4.79
N PRO A 53 -9.53 -39.54 4.69
CA PRO A 53 -9.65 -40.55 5.73
C PRO A 53 -8.32 -41.20 6.07
N GLY A 54 -8.07 -41.40 7.38
CA GLY A 54 -6.82 -42.01 7.85
C GLY A 54 -5.62 -41.05 7.87
N SER A 55 -5.79 -39.78 7.46
CA SER A 55 -4.74 -38.79 7.57
C SER A 55 -4.42 -38.46 9.03
N VAL A 56 -3.16 -38.17 9.32
CA VAL A 56 -2.65 -37.85 10.66
C VAL A 56 -2.28 -36.37 10.81
N GLY A 57 -2.66 -35.58 9.84
CA GLY A 57 -2.43 -34.12 9.83
C GLY A 57 -2.49 -33.54 8.43
N VAL A 58 -2.10 -32.28 8.31
CA VAL A 58 -2.08 -31.55 7.03
C VAL A 58 -0.77 -30.77 6.88
N GLN A 59 -0.38 -30.54 5.65
CA GLN A 59 0.64 -29.59 5.24
C GLN A 59 -0.02 -28.48 4.41
N LEU A 60 0.04 -27.25 4.92
CA LEU A 60 -0.40 -26.07 4.24
C LEU A 60 0.76 -25.40 3.51
N ARG A 61 0.52 -25.00 2.27
CA ARG A 61 1.38 -24.10 1.50
C ARG A 61 0.61 -22.81 1.24
N ILE A 62 1.18 -21.69 1.64
CA ILE A 62 0.59 -20.36 1.46
C ILE A 62 1.59 -19.52 0.68
N ASP A 63 1.21 -19.13 -0.53
CA ASP A 63 1.97 -18.18 -1.35
C ASP A 63 1.57 -16.77 -0.90
N LEU A 64 2.55 -15.99 -0.42
CA LEU A 64 2.35 -14.66 0.18
C LEU A 64 2.36 -13.56 -0.89
N PRO A 65 1.74 -12.39 -0.62
CA PRO A 65 1.79 -11.23 -1.53
C PRO A 65 3.21 -10.76 -1.88
N SER A 66 4.18 -11.02 -0.99
CA SER A 66 5.61 -10.72 -1.20
C SER A 66 6.30 -11.63 -2.22
N GLY A 67 5.62 -12.64 -2.76
CA GLY A 67 6.20 -13.70 -3.58
C GLY A 67 6.91 -14.80 -2.78
N SER A 68 6.97 -14.68 -1.46
CA SER A 68 7.51 -15.72 -0.57
C SER A 68 6.49 -16.83 -0.36
N VAL A 69 6.96 -18.03 0.01
CA VAL A 69 6.11 -19.18 0.32
C VAL A 69 6.24 -19.54 1.78
N LEU A 70 5.12 -19.67 2.46
CA LEU A 70 5.03 -20.21 3.81
C LEU A 70 4.54 -21.65 3.74
N ASN A 71 5.34 -22.60 4.27
CA ASN A 71 4.93 -23.98 4.46
C ASN A 71 4.68 -24.24 5.93
N ARG A 72 3.52 -24.81 6.26
CA ARG A 72 3.16 -25.17 7.61
C ARG A 72 2.68 -26.61 7.67
N ARG A 73 3.27 -27.39 8.54
CA ARG A 73 2.83 -28.75 8.83
C ARG A 73 2.13 -28.78 10.18
N ILE A 74 0.95 -29.39 10.22
CA ILE A 74 0.15 -29.59 11.42
C ILE A 74 -0.11 -31.08 11.51
N VAL A 75 0.33 -31.72 12.58
CA VAL A 75 0.19 -33.16 12.83
C VAL A 75 -0.64 -33.40 14.08
N GLY A 76 -1.21 -34.58 14.20
CA GLY A 76 -1.87 -35.03 15.41
C GLY A 76 -3.28 -35.58 15.22
N PHE A 77 -4.01 -35.21 14.16
CA PHE A 77 -5.36 -35.73 13.84
C PHE A 77 -5.82 -35.34 12.44
N GLU A 78 -6.88 -35.99 11.97
CA GLU A 78 -7.61 -35.57 10.77
C GLU A 78 -8.13 -34.14 10.96
N ARG A 79 -8.00 -33.33 9.88
CA ARG A 79 -8.47 -31.94 9.86
C ARG A 79 -9.14 -31.63 8.55
N ASP A 80 -10.21 -30.90 8.64
CA ASP A 80 -11.00 -30.36 7.54
C ASP A 80 -10.98 -28.83 7.47
N GLN A 81 -10.37 -28.19 8.48
CA GLN A 81 -10.33 -26.72 8.55
C GLN A 81 -9.10 -26.20 9.30
N PHE A 82 -8.75 -24.96 8.99
CA PHE A 82 -7.70 -24.22 9.68
C PHE A 82 -7.95 -22.71 9.57
N THR A 83 -7.78 -21.99 10.68
CA THR A 83 -7.90 -20.53 10.67
C THR A 83 -6.54 -19.88 10.84
N VAL A 84 -6.20 -18.96 9.92
CA VAL A 84 -5.06 -18.04 10.08
C VAL A 84 -5.61 -16.74 10.63
N PRO A 85 -5.24 -16.31 11.85
CA PRO A 85 -5.75 -15.09 12.47
C PRO A 85 -5.42 -13.84 11.63
N ASP A 86 -6.34 -12.87 11.62
CA ASP A 86 -6.23 -11.63 10.84
C ASP A 86 -4.95 -10.85 11.11
N GLY A 87 -4.53 -10.75 12.37
CA GLY A 87 -3.31 -10.05 12.77
C GLY A 87 -1.99 -10.66 12.24
N LEU A 88 -2.04 -11.87 11.66
CA LEU A 88 -0.87 -12.54 11.06
C LEU A 88 -0.81 -12.35 9.53
N LEU A 89 -1.83 -11.75 8.93
CA LEU A 89 -1.93 -11.53 7.50
C LEU A 89 -1.65 -10.07 7.19
N SER A 90 -0.71 -9.82 6.29
CA SER A 90 -0.55 -8.51 5.64
C SER A 90 -1.61 -8.34 4.55
N PRO A 91 -2.02 -7.11 4.19
CA PRO A 91 -2.85 -6.90 3.02
C PRO A 91 -2.21 -7.43 1.74
N GLY A 92 -3.03 -7.97 0.84
CA GLY A 92 -2.60 -8.52 -0.43
C GLY A 92 -3.33 -9.80 -0.82
N SER A 93 -2.97 -10.35 -1.97
CA SER A 93 -3.54 -11.60 -2.48
C SER A 93 -2.72 -12.81 -2.04
N TYR A 94 -3.41 -13.86 -1.66
CA TYR A 94 -2.84 -15.11 -1.18
C TYR A 94 -3.35 -16.27 -2.01
N THR A 95 -2.50 -17.27 -2.25
CA THR A 95 -2.92 -18.57 -2.79
C THR A 95 -2.56 -19.66 -1.79
N VAL A 96 -3.51 -20.52 -1.50
CA VAL A 96 -3.35 -21.60 -0.53
C VAL A 96 -3.54 -22.94 -1.20
N ARG A 97 -2.75 -23.92 -0.77
CA ARG A 97 -2.89 -25.34 -1.14
C ARG A 97 -2.71 -26.18 0.09
N VAL A 98 -3.35 -27.34 0.11
CA VAL A 98 -3.29 -28.30 1.22
C VAL A 98 -2.89 -29.70 0.74
N GLN A 99 -2.14 -30.42 1.57
CA GLN A 99 -1.86 -31.85 1.42
C GLN A 99 -2.19 -32.54 2.73
N ALA A 100 -2.78 -33.72 2.69
CA ALA A 100 -2.93 -34.54 3.89
C ALA A 100 -1.61 -35.25 4.22
N ALA A 101 -1.29 -35.35 5.50
CA ALA A 101 -0.15 -36.12 5.98
C ALA A 101 -0.60 -37.49 6.42
N CYS A 102 0.01 -38.52 5.86
CA CYS A 102 -0.30 -39.93 6.15
C CYS A 102 0.69 -40.57 7.15
N SER A 103 1.73 -39.86 7.56
CA SER A 103 2.71 -40.29 8.56
C SER A 103 3.17 -39.16 9.45
N THR A 104 3.34 -39.42 10.73
CA THR A 104 3.90 -38.46 11.71
C THR A 104 5.43 -38.57 11.85
N VAL A 105 6.02 -39.64 11.30
CA VAL A 105 7.47 -39.93 11.39
C VAL A 105 8.09 -40.02 9.99
N PRO A 106 9.38 -39.66 9.87
CA PRO A 106 10.11 -39.83 8.61
C PRO A 106 10.28 -41.31 8.20
N PRO A 107 10.27 -41.63 6.87
CA PRO A 107 9.97 -40.68 5.78
C PRO A 107 8.49 -40.31 5.78
N TYR A 108 8.24 -38.98 5.71
CA TYR A 108 6.87 -38.47 5.73
C TYR A 108 6.16 -38.79 4.41
N SER A 109 5.02 -39.49 4.47
CA SER A 109 4.12 -39.64 3.32
C SER A 109 3.06 -38.56 3.35
N VAL A 110 2.80 -37.96 2.20
CA VAL A 110 1.75 -36.96 1.99
C VAL A 110 0.97 -37.29 0.73
N THR A 111 -0.28 -36.85 0.65
CA THR A 111 -1.10 -36.95 -0.54
C THR A 111 -0.60 -35.99 -1.64
N PRO A 112 -1.08 -36.09 -2.88
CA PRO A 112 -0.94 -35.01 -3.85
C PRO A 112 -1.46 -33.67 -3.29
N ILE A 113 -0.98 -32.56 -3.83
CA ILE A 113 -1.40 -31.23 -3.42
C ILE A 113 -2.79 -30.94 -3.99
N SER A 114 -3.66 -30.27 -3.22
CA SER A 114 -4.97 -29.83 -3.67
C SER A 114 -4.89 -28.80 -4.80
N ASP A 115 -6.00 -28.59 -5.49
CA ASP A 115 -6.20 -27.40 -6.28
C ASP A 115 -6.05 -26.13 -5.40
N PRO A 116 -5.63 -25.02 -5.97
CA PRO A 116 -5.42 -23.79 -5.21
C PRO A 116 -6.74 -23.11 -4.87
N ALA A 117 -6.87 -22.62 -3.64
CA ALA A 117 -7.84 -21.59 -3.27
C ALA A 117 -7.15 -20.25 -3.11
N SER A 118 -7.83 -19.16 -3.39
CA SER A 118 -7.27 -17.82 -3.29
C SER A 118 -8.18 -16.92 -2.46
N PHE A 119 -7.58 -16.02 -1.69
CA PHE A 119 -8.28 -14.95 -1.00
C PHE A 119 -7.44 -13.69 -1.04
N ALA A 120 -8.07 -12.54 -0.81
CA ALA A 120 -7.36 -11.26 -0.65
C ALA A 120 -7.73 -10.64 0.69
N LYS A 121 -6.71 -10.15 1.40
CA LYS A 121 -6.91 -9.24 2.53
C LYS A 121 -6.72 -7.83 2.03
N GLY A 122 -7.78 -7.03 2.04
CA GLY A 122 -7.70 -5.59 1.81
C GLY A 122 -6.98 -4.88 2.97
N THR A 123 -6.56 -3.65 2.77
CA THR A 123 -6.14 -2.79 3.86
C THR A 123 -7.37 -2.48 4.72
N PRO A 124 -7.44 -2.90 5.99
CA PRO A 124 -8.59 -2.62 6.83
C PRO A 124 -8.87 -1.12 6.87
N GLY A 125 -10.11 -0.76 6.55
CA GLY A 125 -10.55 0.62 6.67
C GLY A 125 -10.06 1.57 5.57
N CYS A 126 -9.57 1.09 4.39
CA CYS A 126 -9.40 1.97 3.23
C CYS A 126 -10.78 2.29 2.62
N PRO A 127 -11.33 3.49 2.84
CA PRO A 127 -12.61 3.88 2.27
C PRO A 127 -12.46 4.06 0.76
N ALA A 128 -13.57 4.09 0.01
CA ALA A 128 -13.51 4.38 -1.43
C ALA A 128 -13.09 5.83 -1.72
N THR A 129 -13.45 6.74 -0.81
CA THR A 129 -13.14 8.17 -0.91
C THR A 129 -12.85 8.76 0.47
N VAL A 130 -12.16 9.90 0.49
CA VAL A 130 -12.03 10.78 1.65
C VAL A 130 -12.34 12.22 1.22
N THR A 131 -12.91 13.00 2.11
CA THR A 131 -13.25 14.42 1.87
C THR A 131 -12.46 15.29 2.83
N ASP A 132 -11.85 16.37 2.34
CA ASP A 132 -11.18 17.36 3.19
C ASP A 132 -12.18 18.39 3.74
N ILE A 133 -11.67 19.30 4.55
CA ILE A 133 -12.49 20.34 5.21
C ILE A 133 -13.14 21.34 4.23
N ASP A 134 -12.53 21.52 3.05
CA ASP A 134 -13.05 22.39 1.98
C ASP A 134 -14.08 21.70 1.09
N GLY A 135 -14.34 20.39 1.33
CA GLY A 135 -15.28 19.59 0.56
C GLY A 135 -14.69 18.97 -0.71
N ASN A 136 -13.36 19.04 -0.92
CA ASN A 136 -12.72 18.29 -2.00
C ASN A 136 -12.78 16.80 -1.71
N VAL A 137 -13.21 16.01 -2.70
CA VAL A 137 -13.32 14.54 -2.59
C VAL A 137 -12.16 13.89 -3.33
N TYR A 138 -11.47 13.00 -2.65
CA TYR A 138 -10.35 12.23 -3.18
C TYR A 138 -10.70 10.75 -3.21
N THR A 139 -10.47 10.09 -4.34
CA THR A 139 -10.54 8.63 -4.41
C THR A 139 -9.34 8.03 -3.68
N THR A 140 -9.50 6.81 -3.20
CA THR A 140 -8.44 6.13 -2.44
C THR A 140 -8.11 4.78 -3.03
N VAL A 141 -6.91 4.29 -2.76
CA VAL A 141 -6.43 3.00 -3.23
C VAL A 141 -5.61 2.29 -2.16
N SER A 142 -5.86 0.99 -2.00
CA SER A 142 -5.00 0.13 -1.19
C SER A 142 -3.78 -0.31 -2.01
N ILE A 143 -2.58 -0.01 -1.51
CA ILE A 143 -1.31 -0.47 -2.10
C ILE A 143 -0.50 -1.18 -1.01
N GLY A 144 -0.42 -2.49 -1.09
CA GLY A 144 0.16 -3.29 -0.01
C GLY A 144 -0.64 -3.14 1.30
N SER A 145 0.03 -2.68 2.36
CA SER A 145 -0.59 -2.42 3.67
C SER A 145 -1.05 -0.98 3.86
N GLN A 146 -0.98 -0.15 2.84
CA GLN A 146 -1.21 1.29 2.93
C GLN A 146 -2.44 1.70 2.13
N CYS A 147 -3.16 2.72 2.63
CA CYS A 147 -4.30 3.33 1.94
C CYS A 147 -3.94 4.76 1.55
N TRP A 148 -3.80 5.00 0.25
CA TRP A 148 -3.35 6.25 -0.33
C TRP A 148 -4.48 7.00 -1.03
N MET A 149 -4.46 8.31 -1.01
CA MET A 149 -5.21 9.11 -1.97
C MET A 149 -4.71 8.84 -3.39
N GLN A 150 -5.58 8.93 -4.41
CA GLN A 150 -5.19 8.85 -5.82
C GLN A 150 -4.90 10.22 -6.44
N GLU A 151 -5.44 11.29 -5.85
CA GLU A 151 -5.23 12.67 -6.27
C GLU A 151 -4.28 13.39 -5.31
N ASN A 152 -3.61 14.43 -5.79
CA ASN A 152 -2.85 15.34 -4.94
C ASN A 152 -3.81 16.24 -4.15
N LEU A 153 -3.42 16.59 -2.94
CA LEU A 153 -4.20 17.43 -2.05
C LEU A 153 -4.47 18.83 -2.65
N ALA A 154 -5.68 19.35 -2.44
CA ALA A 154 -6.15 20.63 -3.00
C ALA A 154 -6.79 21.55 -1.92
N THR A 155 -6.61 21.21 -0.63
CA THR A 155 -7.19 21.99 0.47
C THR A 155 -6.52 23.36 0.62
N GLU A 156 -7.31 24.38 0.89
CA GLU A 156 -6.87 25.75 1.20
C GLU A 156 -7.00 26.05 2.69
N THR A 157 -7.43 25.03 3.49
CA THR A 157 -7.78 25.18 4.90
C THR A 157 -7.17 24.03 5.70
N TYR A 158 -6.58 24.35 6.87
CA TYR A 158 -6.14 23.34 7.84
C TYR A 158 -7.33 22.67 8.54
N ASN A 159 -7.13 21.49 9.12
CA ASN A 159 -8.19 20.73 9.79
C ASN A 159 -8.90 21.47 10.93
N ASN A 160 -8.28 22.51 11.50
CA ASN A 160 -8.90 23.34 12.54
C ASN A 160 -9.78 24.47 11.97
N GLY A 161 -9.87 24.62 10.64
CA GLY A 161 -10.62 25.66 9.96
C GLY A 161 -9.83 26.93 9.63
N ASP A 162 -8.56 27.03 10.01
CA ASP A 162 -7.73 28.18 9.64
C ASP A 162 -7.33 28.13 8.18
N PRO A 163 -7.35 29.26 7.45
CA PRO A 163 -6.93 29.27 6.05
C PRO A 163 -5.40 29.06 5.92
N ILE A 164 -5.01 28.36 4.84
CA ILE A 164 -3.63 28.27 4.41
C ILE A 164 -3.36 29.42 3.45
N PRO A 165 -2.47 30.37 3.77
CA PRO A 165 -2.20 31.51 2.90
C PRO A 165 -1.86 31.10 1.47
N GLY A 166 -2.57 31.66 0.50
CA GLY A 166 -2.37 31.42 -0.93
C GLY A 166 -2.13 32.72 -1.70
N ASN A 167 -1.82 32.62 -2.98
CA ASN A 167 -1.58 33.75 -3.88
C ASN A 167 -0.49 34.71 -3.40
N LEU A 168 0.50 34.20 -2.62
CA LEU A 168 1.61 34.98 -2.13
C LEU A 168 2.49 35.42 -3.29
N ASP A 169 2.90 36.70 -3.29
CA ASP A 169 3.95 37.17 -4.18
C ASP A 169 5.30 36.51 -3.87
N ALA A 170 6.28 36.73 -4.74
CA ALA A 170 7.59 36.09 -4.61
C ALA A 170 8.33 36.48 -3.32
N ALA A 171 8.26 37.72 -2.92
CA ALA A 171 8.96 38.22 -1.73
C ALA A 171 8.35 37.60 -0.45
N THR A 172 7.02 37.57 -0.37
CA THR A 172 6.28 36.97 0.75
C THR A 172 6.48 35.44 0.79
N TRP A 173 6.44 34.78 -0.38
CA TRP A 173 6.71 33.33 -0.47
C TRP A 173 8.09 32.98 0.04
N THR A 174 9.12 33.70 -0.40
CA THR A 174 10.53 33.45 -0.02
C THR A 174 10.78 33.67 1.47
N SER A 175 10.14 34.66 2.05
CA SER A 175 10.40 35.08 3.44
C SER A 175 9.51 34.40 4.47
N THR A 176 8.41 33.76 4.07
CA THR A 176 7.50 33.12 5.01
C THR A 176 8.14 31.91 5.69
N THR A 177 7.93 31.82 7.00
CA THR A 177 8.21 30.64 7.83
C THR A 177 6.93 29.97 8.31
N SER A 178 5.79 30.35 7.72
CA SER A 178 4.48 29.77 7.98
C SER A 178 4.02 28.97 6.76
N GLY A 179 3.04 28.08 6.97
CA GLY A 179 2.45 27.32 5.89
C GLY A 179 1.85 28.21 4.81
N ALA A 180 2.07 27.83 3.56
CA ALA A 180 1.54 28.50 2.39
C ALA A 180 1.26 27.50 1.26
N GLN A 181 0.33 27.87 0.37
CA GLN A 181 -0.04 27.09 -0.80
C GLN A 181 -0.03 27.95 -2.08
N ALA A 182 0.03 27.28 -3.22
CA ALA A 182 -0.04 27.93 -4.52
C ALA A 182 -0.67 27.01 -5.57
N VAL A 183 -1.42 27.61 -6.50
CA VAL A 183 -1.79 26.94 -7.75
C VAL A 183 -0.64 27.05 -8.74
N HIS A 184 -0.26 25.96 -9.41
CA HIS A 184 0.80 25.98 -10.41
C HIS A 184 0.54 27.08 -11.46
N SER A 185 1.49 27.99 -11.63
CA SER A 185 1.43 29.16 -12.54
C SER A 185 0.23 30.11 -12.30
N GLY A 186 -0.46 30.02 -11.16
CA GLY A 186 -1.66 30.83 -10.89
C GLY A 186 -2.87 30.51 -11.79
N VAL A 187 -2.81 29.42 -12.59
CA VAL A 187 -3.88 29.03 -13.51
C VAL A 187 -4.91 28.19 -12.76
N ALA A 188 -6.09 28.74 -12.50
CA ALA A 188 -7.12 28.09 -11.67
C ALA A 188 -7.47 26.65 -12.10
N ALA A 189 -7.47 26.36 -13.42
CA ALA A 189 -7.71 25.01 -13.93
C ALA A 189 -6.68 23.98 -13.43
N ASN A 190 -5.45 24.40 -13.13
CA ASN A 190 -4.40 23.51 -12.64
C ASN A 190 -4.72 22.98 -11.23
N LYS A 191 -5.44 23.73 -10.39
CA LYS A 191 -5.89 23.24 -9.08
C LYS A 191 -6.76 21.98 -9.22
N ALA A 192 -7.73 22.02 -10.12
CA ALA A 192 -8.67 20.91 -10.31
C ALA A 192 -7.99 19.64 -10.90
N ILE A 193 -6.90 19.82 -11.65
CA ILE A 193 -6.20 18.73 -12.32
C ILE A 193 -5.05 18.18 -11.45
N TYR A 194 -4.24 19.06 -10.89
CA TYR A 194 -2.95 18.69 -10.27
C TYR A 194 -2.94 18.87 -8.75
N GLY A 195 -4.00 19.42 -8.15
CA GLY A 195 -4.01 19.84 -6.76
C GLY A 195 -3.23 21.14 -6.53
N LEU A 196 -2.82 21.36 -5.29
CA LEU A 196 -2.04 22.53 -4.87
C LEU A 196 -0.58 22.14 -4.58
N LEU A 197 0.28 23.16 -4.65
CA LEU A 197 1.69 23.10 -4.23
C LEU A 197 1.78 23.74 -2.85
N TYR A 198 2.32 23.02 -1.88
CA TYR A 198 2.48 23.49 -0.50
C TYR A 198 3.96 23.68 -0.17
N ASN A 199 4.31 24.71 0.61
CA ASN A 199 5.63 24.75 1.23
C ASN A 199 5.68 23.74 2.40
N TRP A 200 6.91 23.40 2.86
CA TRP A 200 7.04 22.37 3.89
C TRP A 200 6.53 22.83 5.27
N TYR A 201 6.44 24.14 5.51
CA TYR A 201 5.83 24.66 6.72
C TYR A 201 4.35 24.30 6.82
N ALA A 202 3.62 24.22 5.71
CA ALA A 202 2.25 23.72 5.70
C ALA A 202 2.17 22.23 6.01
N VAL A 203 3.14 21.44 5.51
CA VAL A 203 3.24 19.99 5.77
C VAL A 203 3.43 19.67 7.25
N ASN A 204 4.26 20.48 7.94
CA ASN A 204 4.64 20.27 9.34
C ASN A 204 3.79 21.09 10.34
N ASP A 205 2.72 21.70 9.88
CA ASP A 205 1.86 22.52 10.73
C ASP A 205 1.00 21.63 11.64
N ALA A 206 1.04 21.95 12.96
CA ALA A 206 0.31 21.19 13.97
C ALA A 206 -1.23 21.24 13.81
N ARG A 207 -1.75 22.20 13.03
CA ARG A 207 -3.18 22.30 12.70
C ARG A 207 -3.66 21.21 11.77
N GLY A 208 -2.73 20.45 11.16
CA GLY A 208 -3.00 19.31 10.28
C GLY A 208 -3.39 19.73 8.86
N LEU A 209 -2.63 19.24 7.86
CA LEU A 209 -2.85 19.55 6.45
C LEU A 209 -3.77 18.50 5.77
N CYS A 210 -3.58 17.22 6.07
CA CYS A 210 -4.40 16.13 5.54
C CYS A 210 -5.74 16.01 6.28
N PRO A 211 -6.79 15.46 5.67
CA PRO A 211 -8.08 15.22 6.34
C PRO A 211 -7.94 14.43 7.63
N THR A 212 -8.89 14.59 8.55
CA THR A 212 -8.91 13.83 9.82
C THR A 212 -8.82 12.33 9.59
N GLY A 213 -7.90 11.65 10.31
CA GLY A 213 -7.58 10.22 10.13
C GLY A 213 -6.63 9.96 8.96
N TRP A 214 -6.00 11.01 8.42
CA TRP A 214 -4.98 10.98 7.38
C TRP A 214 -3.82 11.90 7.72
N HIS A 215 -2.64 11.57 7.24
CA HIS A 215 -1.43 12.37 7.46
C HIS A 215 -0.59 12.52 6.19
N VAL A 216 0.32 13.49 6.20
CA VAL A 216 1.36 13.57 5.15
C VAL A 216 2.37 12.46 5.40
N PRO A 217 2.62 11.57 4.42
CA PRO A 217 3.43 10.38 4.65
C PRO A 217 4.86 10.70 5.06
N THR A 218 5.39 9.90 5.98
CA THR A 218 6.81 9.89 6.31
C THR A 218 7.66 9.33 5.16
N ASP A 219 8.95 9.60 5.18
CA ASP A 219 9.90 8.99 4.25
C ASP A 219 9.95 7.45 4.34
N GLY A 220 9.72 6.90 5.55
CA GLY A 220 9.60 5.46 5.78
C GLY A 220 8.39 4.84 5.10
N GLU A 221 7.24 5.51 5.14
CA GLU A 221 6.00 5.05 4.48
C GLU A 221 6.10 5.10 2.96
N TRP A 222 6.74 6.11 2.39
CA TRP A 222 7.11 6.14 0.98
C TRP A 222 8.06 5.00 0.60
N THR A 223 8.99 4.64 1.51
CA THR A 223 9.88 3.49 1.30
C THR A 223 9.09 2.18 1.31
N THR A 224 8.10 2.05 2.20
CA THR A 224 7.18 0.89 2.22
C THR A 224 6.43 0.77 0.90
N LEU A 225 5.83 1.87 0.40
CA LEU A 225 5.16 1.92 -0.89
C LEU A 225 6.08 1.45 -2.03
N THR A 226 7.24 2.08 -2.17
CA THR A 226 8.16 1.77 -3.29
C THR A 226 8.71 0.35 -3.21
N THR A 227 8.97 -0.17 -2.01
CA THR A 227 9.40 -1.56 -1.80
C THR A 227 8.30 -2.54 -2.23
N GLY A 228 7.04 -2.26 -1.84
CA GLY A 228 5.89 -3.07 -2.25
C GLY A 228 5.65 -3.08 -3.77
N LEU A 229 6.07 -2.03 -4.47
CA LEU A 229 5.98 -1.91 -5.92
C LEU A 229 7.23 -2.42 -6.67
N GLY A 230 8.09 -3.18 -6.01
CA GLY A 230 9.26 -3.81 -6.61
C GLY A 230 10.57 -3.03 -6.49
N GLY A 231 10.58 -1.98 -5.67
CA GLY A 231 11.76 -1.14 -5.39
C GLY A 231 11.80 0.16 -6.17
N THR A 232 12.62 1.09 -5.69
CA THR A 232 12.69 2.47 -6.21
C THR A 232 13.02 2.56 -7.69
N ALA A 233 13.75 1.60 -8.25
CA ALA A 233 14.16 1.62 -9.67
C ALA A 233 12.99 1.45 -10.66
N ILE A 234 11.90 0.79 -10.26
CA ILE A 234 10.78 0.45 -11.16
C ILE A 234 9.42 0.97 -10.68
N ALA A 235 9.28 1.29 -9.40
CA ALA A 235 8.00 1.67 -8.78
C ALA A 235 7.33 2.86 -9.48
N GLY A 236 8.10 3.83 -9.97
CA GLY A 236 7.57 5.01 -10.65
C GLY A 236 6.76 4.68 -11.91
N GLY A 237 7.09 3.59 -12.62
CA GLY A 237 6.29 3.12 -13.75
C GLY A 237 4.89 2.68 -13.34
N SER A 238 4.79 1.94 -12.22
CA SER A 238 3.50 1.51 -11.66
C SER A 238 2.69 2.66 -11.07
N MET A 239 3.33 3.76 -10.68
CA MET A 239 2.69 4.89 -9.99
C MET A 239 2.21 5.99 -10.95
N LYS A 240 2.86 6.21 -12.09
CA LYS A 240 2.51 7.28 -13.03
C LYS A 240 1.21 7.00 -13.76
N GLN A 241 0.37 8.03 -13.93
CA GLN A 241 -0.76 8.01 -14.87
C GLN A 241 -0.25 7.67 -16.28
N THR A 242 -1.01 6.87 -17.01
CA THR A 242 -0.70 6.52 -18.41
C THR A 242 -1.01 7.66 -19.39
N GLY A 243 -0.50 7.54 -20.61
CA GLY A 243 -0.72 8.52 -21.67
C GLY A 243 0.27 9.68 -21.67
N THR A 244 0.23 10.48 -22.73
CA THR A 244 1.10 11.64 -22.90
C THR A 244 0.36 12.84 -23.46
N THR A 245 0.91 14.04 -23.27
CA THR A 245 0.37 15.28 -23.84
C THR A 245 0.42 15.26 -25.36
N SER A 246 1.46 14.71 -25.97
CA SER A 246 1.64 14.63 -27.42
C SER A 246 0.66 13.68 -28.10
N SER A 247 0.18 12.65 -27.39
CA SER A 247 -0.87 11.74 -27.88
C SER A 247 -2.28 12.22 -27.55
N GLY A 248 -2.43 13.27 -26.75
CA GLY A 248 -3.72 13.73 -26.23
C GLY A 248 -4.40 12.77 -25.26
N THR A 249 -3.67 11.76 -24.75
CA THR A 249 -4.24 10.69 -23.89
C THR A 249 -3.85 10.81 -22.42
N GLY A 250 -2.98 11.77 -22.06
CA GLY A 250 -2.52 11.98 -20.69
C GLY A 250 -1.84 13.31 -20.49
N LEU A 251 -1.35 13.54 -19.27
CA LEU A 251 -0.78 14.81 -18.83
C LEU A 251 0.76 14.82 -18.81
N TRP A 252 1.36 13.66 -18.92
CA TRP A 252 2.82 13.51 -18.93
C TRP A 252 3.43 13.88 -20.28
N PHE A 253 4.60 14.50 -20.28
CA PHE A 253 5.39 14.66 -21.48
C PHE A 253 5.87 13.30 -22.02
N ALA A 254 6.03 13.16 -23.35
CA ALA A 254 6.55 11.93 -23.95
C ALA A 254 8.04 11.72 -23.58
N PRO A 255 8.47 10.46 -23.36
CA PRO A 255 7.79 9.19 -23.63
C PRO A 255 6.93 8.65 -22.48
N ASN A 256 6.87 9.26 -21.31
CA ASN A 256 6.25 8.73 -20.09
C ASN A 256 6.68 7.27 -19.81
N THR A 257 7.99 7.07 -19.74
CA THR A 257 8.63 5.75 -19.77
C THR A 257 8.09 4.81 -18.69
N GLY A 258 7.63 3.64 -19.12
CA GLY A 258 7.18 2.57 -18.25
C GLY A 258 5.89 2.85 -17.47
N ALA A 259 5.15 3.91 -17.77
CA ALA A 259 3.92 4.25 -17.07
C ALA A 259 2.81 3.22 -17.35
N THR A 260 2.35 2.53 -16.32
CA THR A 260 1.27 1.55 -16.37
C THR A 260 0.10 1.90 -15.45
N ASN A 261 0.33 2.73 -14.45
CA ASN A 261 -0.60 3.00 -13.33
C ASN A 261 -1.15 1.72 -12.67
N SER A 262 -0.42 0.63 -12.75
CA SER A 262 -0.87 -0.67 -12.25
C SER A 262 -1.10 -0.71 -10.73
N SER A 263 -0.51 0.23 -9.99
CA SER A 263 -0.77 0.39 -8.55
C SER A 263 -2.06 1.15 -8.24
N GLY A 264 -2.66 1.86 -9.22
CA GLY A 264 -3.76 2.79 -9.00
C GLY A 264 -3.35 4.08 -8.28
N PHE A 265 -2.05 4.33 -8.06
CA PHE A 265 -1.58 5.55 -7.39
C PHE A 265 -1.86 6.83 -8.19
N THR A 266 -1.91 6.77 -9.51
CA THR A 266 -2.29 7.84 -10.44
C THR A 266 -1.47 9.12 -10.23
N GLY A 267 -0.14 9.00 -10.24
CA GLY A 267 0.77 10.15 -10.12
C GLY A 267 0.66 11.08 -11.32
N LEU A 268 0.32 12.34 -11.08
CA LEU A 268 0.17 13.39 -12.12
C LEU A 268 1.37 14.34 -12.10
N PRO A 269 1.83 14.84 -13.26
CA PRO A 269 3.03 15.67 -13.37
C PRO A 269 2.74 17.14 -13.00
N ALA A 270 2.57 17.40 -11.71
CA ALA A 270 2.15 18.70 -11.17
C ALA A 270 3.24 19.78 -11.19
N GLY A 271 4.49 19.39 -11.42
CA GLY A 271 5.61 20.34 -11.35
C GLY A 271 5.86 20.89 -9.94
N THR A 272 6.52 22.05 -9.87
CA THR A 272 6.97 22.69 -8.63
C THR A 272 6.84 24.21 -8.68
N ARG A 273 6.79 24.87 -7.51
CA ARG A 273 7.11 26.29 -7.31
C ARG A 273 8.48 26.39 -6.68
N ASP A 274 9.37 27.23 -7.22
CA ASP A 274 10.73 27.38 -6.70
C ASP A 274 10.76 28.09 -5.32
N PHE A 275 11.91 27.99 -4.63
CA PHE A 275 12.09 28.60 -3.30
C PHE A 275 12.04 30.13 -3.33
N THR A 276 12.30 30.77 -4.47
CA THR A 276 12.24 32.23 -4.61
C THR A 276 10.79 32.71 -4.83
N GLY A 277 9.86 31.77 -5.07
CA GLY A 277 8.47 32.08 -5.38
C GLY A 277 8.25 32.74 -6.75
N THR A 278 9.32 32.95 -7.54
CA THR A 278 9.24 33.66 -8.83
C THR A 278 8.84 32.76 -9.99
N SER A 279 9.15 31.45 -9.89
CA SER A 279 9.01 30.52 -11.00
C SER A 279 8.22 29.28 -10.63
N TYR A 280 7.45 28.82 -11.60
CA TYR A 280 6.86 27.50 -11.64
C TYR A 280 7.54 26.70 -12.74
N SER A 281 7.84 25.46 -12.50
CA SER A 281 8.56 24.62 -13.46
C SER A 281 8.05 23.19 -13.50
N SER A 282 8.48 22.46 -14.53
CA SER A 282 8.34 21.01 -14.62
C SER A 282 6.89 20.48 -14.70
N LEU A 283 5.89 21.32 -15.02
CA LEU A 283 4.58 20.85 -15.37
C LEU A 283 4.68 19.87 -16.55
N SER A 284 3.98 18.76 -16.49
CA SER A 284 4.07 17.64 -17.41
C SER A 284 5.38 16.83 -17.39
N LEU A 285 6.40 17.23 -16.63
CA LEU A 285 7.71 16.56 -16.60
C LEU A 285 7.91 15.69 -15.36
N ASN A 286 7.52 16.17 -14.18
CA ASN A 286 7.66 15.44 -12.92
C ASN A 286 6.53 15.73 -11.97
N CYS A 287 6.36 14.83 -11.00
CA CYS A 287 5.67 15.12 -9.77
C CYS A 287 6.60 14.91 -8.60
N ASP A 288 6.62 15.89 -7.73
CA ASP A 288 7.38 15.93 -6.49
C ASP A 288 6.40 15.98 -5.33
N TRP A 289 6.54 15.04 -4.39
CA TRP A 289 5.71 14.99 -3.18
C TRP A 289 6.55 15.17 -1.94
N TRP A 290 6.13 16.08 -1.08
CA TRP A 290 6.69 16.20 0.25
C TRP A 290 6.53 14.92 1.06
N THR A 291 7.51 14.67 1.93
CA THR A 291 7.34 13.80 3.09
C THR A 291 7.27 14.65 4.35
N SER A 292 6.68 14.12 5.43
CA SER A 292 6.69 14.76 6.74
C SER A 292 8.02 14.59 7.49
N THR A 293 9.02 13.92 6.88
CA THR A 293 10.31 13.63 7.50
C THR A 293 11.35 14.67 7.12
N LYS A 294 12.09 15.16 8.11
CA LYS A 294 13.19 16.11 7.98
C LYS A 294 14.48 15.55 8.57
N ILE A 295 15.63 15.79 7.91
CA ILE A 295 16.94 15.41 8.45
C ILE A 295 17.58 16.57 9.20
N GLY A 296 18.12 16.29 10.41
CA GLY A 296 19.02 17.17 11.13
C GLY A 296 18.50 18.59 11.36
N GLY A 297 17.18 18.78 11.33
CA GLY A 297 16.54 20.07 11.55
C GLY A 297 16.53 21.03 10.35
N SER A 298 17.11 20.69 9.18
CA SER A 298 17.30 21.68 8.12
C SER A 298 16.71 21.37 6.75
N SER A 299 16.50 20.10 6.37
CA SER A 299 16.01 19.80 5.01
C SER A 299 15.02 18.64 5.01
N PRO A 300 13.79 18.86 4.57
CA PRO A 300 12.82 17.79 4.39
C PRO A 300 13.14 16.91 3.18
N TYR A 301 12.73 15.64 3.29
CA TYR A 301 12.72 14.74 2.14
C TYR A 301 11.54 15.00 1.24
N TYR A 302 11.75 14.76 -0.07
CA TYR A 302 10.69 14.62 -1.04
C TYR A 302 10.90 13.41 -1.94
N ARG A 303 9.85 12.96 -2.57
CA ARG A 303 9.83 11.87 -3.54
C ARG A 303 9.45 12.39 -4.91
N GLN A 304 10.12 11.87 -5.95
CA GLN A 304 9.95 12.34 -7.31
C GLN A 304 9.73 11.18 -8.26
N VAL A 305 8.81 11.33 -9.19
CA VAL A 305 8.71 10.54 -10.42
C VAL A 305 8.91 11.47 -11.62
N TYR A 306 9.56 10.95 -12.66
CA TYR A 306 9.93 11.74 -13.82
C TYR A 306 9.45 11.09 -15.13
N TYR A 307 9.15 11.90 -16.16
CA TYR A 307 8.51 11.42 -17.41
C TYR A 307 9.34 10.41 -18.19
N ASN A 308 10.66 10.45 -18.11
CA ASN A 308 11.57 9.68 -18.96
C ASN A 308 12.21 8.46 -18.29
N ASN A 309 11.79 8.10 -17.07
CA ASN A 309 12.29 6.92 -16.38
C ASN A 309 11.22 6.28 -15.46
N THR A 310 11.55 5.16 -14.84
CA THR A 310 10.67 4.39 -13.93
C THR A 310 11.04 4.54 -12.45
N THR A 311 12.01 5.38 -12.16
CA THR A 311 12.57 5.52 -10.81
C THR A 311 11.70 6.41 -9.93
N VAL A 312 11.58 6.06 -8.65
CA VAL A 312 11.12 6.98 -7.60
C VAL A 312 12.34 7.56 -6.92
N GLY A 313 12.65 8.82 -7.22
CA GLY A 313 13.74 9.57 -6.59
C GLY A 313 13.44 9.86 -5.11
N ARG A 314 14.50 10.03 -4.31
CA ARG A 314 14.47 10.44 -2.90
C ARG A 314 15.53 11.51 -2.69
N PHE A 315 15.11 12.71 -2.41
CA PHE A 315 16.00 13.88 -2.34
C PHE A 315 15.64 14.77 -1.14
N LEU A 316 16.51 15.75 -0.90
CA LEU A 316 16.33 16.80 0.09
C LEU A 316 16.10 18.15 -0.61
N LEU A 317 15.28 19.02 -0.01
CA LEU A 317 14.98 20.32 -0.60
C LEU A 317 14.82 21.39 0.51
N LEU A 318 14.83 22.66 0.14
CA LEU A 318 14.51 23.74 1.07
C LEU A 318 13.00 23.77 1.38
N GLU A 319 12.64 24.15 2.61
CA GLU A 319 11.26 24.19 3.12
C GLU A 319 10.37 25.16 2.33
N THR A 320 10.96 26.15 1.67
CA THR A 320 10.26 27.19 0.90
C THR A 320 9.88 26.77 -0.52
N TYR A 321 10.32 25.60 -1.01
CA TYR A 321 9.77 25.08 -2.28
C TYR A 321 8.29 24.73 -2.12
N GLY A 322 7.54 24.86 -3.22
CA GLY A 322 6.16 24.40 -3.31
C GLY A 322 6.09 23.06 -4.04
N LEU A 323 5.72 21.99 -3.36
CA LEU A 323 5.53 20.66 -3.91
C LEU A 323 4.12 20.13 -3.62
N SER A 324 3.71 19.12 -4.37
CA SER A 324 2.47 18.41 -4.11
C SER A 324 2.51 17.68 -2.76
N VAL A 325 1.33 17.42 -2.24
CA VAL A 325 1.10 16.55 -1.07
C VAL A 325 0.13 15.45 -1.47
N ARG A 326 0.38 14.25 -0.98
CA ARG A 326 -0.53 13.13 -1.10
C ARG A 326 -0.68 12.47 0.25
N CYS A 327 -1.89 12.37 0.76
CA CYS A 327 -2.12 11.87 2.11
C CYS A 327 -2.22 10.34 2.15
N LEU A 328 -1.80 9.80 3.29
CA LEU A 328 -1.88 8.40 3.67
C LEU A 328 -2.81 8.27 4.86
N LYS A 329 -3.65 7.25 4.88
CA LYS A 329 -4.54 6.94 6.00
C LYS A 329 -3.75 6.44 7.21
N ASP A 330 -4.14 6.87 8.42
CA ASP A 330 -3.58 6.48 9.73
C ASP A 330 -3.76 4.98 10.04
#